data_ee03f2c632871a1e91b83cb74131ba94
#
_entry.id   ee03f2c632871a1e91b83cb74131ba94
#
_cell.length_a   1.000
_cell.length_b   1.000
_cell.length_c   1.000
_cell.angle_alpha   90.00
_cell.angle_beta   90.00
_cell.angle_gamma   90.00
#
_symmetry.space_group_name_H-M   'P 1'
#
loop_
_entity.id
_entity.type
_entity.pdbx_description
1 polymer ?
#
loop_
_entity_poly.entity_id
_entity_poly.type
_entity_poly.pdbx_seq_one_letter_code
_entity_poly.pdbx_strand_id
1 'polypeptide(L)'
;GGCDESGLYGFERKKGGKLGTDSSFASYGLCWANASNTPFQFFKKDNHEGGIASPLIVHWPEGIEKEAHGKLRHEPTHVIDIMATAVQLAGAEYPARFRGQEILPLEGRSLLPTFEGKPLDRTALYWEHVGNRAVRSGDWKLVANTRFREQEWELYNLRTDRTETVNLFNQREDKAQELKALWQAWAARAYVLPKPGGKKLKK
;
A
#
# COMPACT_ATOMS: atom_id res chain seq x y z
N GLY A 1 -9.43 -1.36 4.67
CA GLY A 1 -9.64 -2.77 4.38
C GLY A 1 -9.93 -3.61 5.60
N GLY A 2 -10.47 -4.80 5.36
CA GLY A 2 -10.75 -5.76 6.40
C GLY A 2 -9.49 -6.26 7.10
N CYS A 3 -9.63 -6.69 8.33
CA CYS A 3 -8.51 -7.12 9.16
C CYS A 3 -8.84 -8.42 9.86
N ASP A 4 -8.08 -9.48 9.58
CA ASP A 4 -8.10 -10.69 10.38
C ASP A 4 -7.01 -10.61 11.44
N GLU A 5 -7.41 -10.30 12.66
CA GLU A 5 -6.56 -10.34 13.84
C GLU A 5 -7.05 -11.34 14.86
N SER A 6 -8.02 -12.19 14.49
CA SER A 6 -8.57 -13.21 15.36
C SER A 6 -7.76 -14.50 15.35
N GLY A 7 -7.44 -14.99 16.49
CA GLY A 7 -7.01 -16.36 16.73
C GLY A 7 -5.58 -16.73 16.35
N LEU A 8 -5.01 -16.20 15.29
CA LEU A 8 -3.65 -16.52 14.85
C LEU A 8 -2.55 -15.93 15.75
N TYR A 9 -2.87 -14.94 16.55
CA TYR A 9 -1.91 -14.20 17.38
C TYR A 9 -2.32 -14.09 18.86
N GLY A 10 -3.21 -14.97 19.34
CA GLY A 10 -3.55 -15.04 20.76
C GLY A 10 -4.31 -13.82 21.31
N PHE A 11 -5.05 -13.13 20.46
CA PHE A 11 -6.02 -12.12 20.94
C PHE A 11 -7.22 -12.82 21.55
N GLU A 12 -7.00 -13.33 22.75
CA GLU A 12 -8.07 -13.95 23.52
C GLU A 12 -8.99 -12.87 24.09
N ARG A 13 -10.28 -13.12 23.99
CA ARG A 13 -11.28 -12.42 24.79
C ARG A 13 -10.91 -12.56 26.25
N LYS A 14 -10.86 -11.47 26.99
CA LYS A 14 -10.89 -11.56 28.44
C LYS A 14 -12.12 -12.40 28.82
N LYS A 15 -11.92 -13.48 29.57
CA LYS A 15 -12.99 -14.38 30.01
C LYS A 15 -14.10 -13.55 30.67
N GLY A 16 -15.30 -13.57 30.09
CA GLY A 16 -16.44 -12.80 30.56
C GLY A 16 -16.53 -11.36 30.09
N GLY A 17 -15.63 -10.89 29.23
CA GLY A 17 -15.72 -9.55 28.64
C GLY A 17 -16.92 -9.40 27.69
N LYS A 18 -17.63 -8.26 27.82
CA LYS A 18 -18.76 -7.94 26.95
C LYS A 18 -18.23 -7.36 25.64
N LEU A 19 -18.71 -7.85 24.48
CA LEU A 19 -18.35 -7.34 23.17
C LEU A 19 -18.63 -5.85 23.04
N GLY A 20 -17.69 -5.12 22.45
CA GLY A 20 -17.80 -3.68 22.23
C GLY A 20 -17.46 -2.82 23.44
N THR A 21 -16.91 -3.41 24.51
CA THR A 21 -16.39 -2.69 25.68
C THR A 21 -14.86 -2.75 25.73
N ASP A 22 -14.25 -1.95 26.57
CA ASP A 22 -12.81 -1.95 26.89
C ASP A 22 -12.29 -3.28 27.44
N SER A 23 -13.17 -4.11 27.97
CA SER A 23 -12.86 -5.44 28.50
C SER A 23 -12.79 -6.53 27.45
N SER A 24 -13.08 -6.22 26.20
CA SER A 24 -13.05 -7.21 25.10
C SER A 24 -12.37 -6.70 23.86
N PHE A 25 -11.48 -7.50 23.30
CA PHE A 25 -10.99 -7.32 21.94
C PHE A 25 -11.71 -8.33 21.03
N ALA A 26 -12.28 -7.87 19.96
CA ALA A 26 -12.92 -8.74 18.98
C ALA A 26 -12.50 -8.36 17.56
N SER A 27 -12.12 -9.36 16.79
CA SER A 27 -11.95 -9.23 15.34
C SER A 27 -12.95 -10.14 14.64
N TYR A 28 -13.28 -9.84 13.42
CA TYR A 28 -14.31 -10.59 12.68
C TYR A 28 -13.76 -11.75 11.86
N GLY A 29 -12.45 -11.97 11.91
CA GLY A 29 -11.80 -13.16 11.37
C GLY A 29 -11.59 -13.14 9.86
N LEU A 30 -10.89 -14.16 9.38
CA LEU A 30 -10.40 -14.30 8.02
C LEU A 30 -11.48 -14.14 6.96
N CYS A 31 -12.57 -14.87 7.10
CA CYS A 31 -13.64 -14.88 6.09
C CYS A 31 -14.31 -13.51 5.95
N TRP A 32 -14.64 -12.87 7.06
CA TRP A 32 -15.24 -11.55 7.05
C TRP A 32 -14.24 -10.46 6.63
N ALA A 33 -12.96 -10.61 6.97
CA ALA A 33 -11.92 -9.70 6.50
C ALA A 33 -11.84 -9.68 4.97
N ASN A 34 -11.88 -10.86 4.35
CA ASN A 34 -11.90 -10.97 2.90
C ASN A 34 -13.24 -10.48 2.29
N ALA A 35 -14.36 -10.87 2.87
CA ALA A 35 -15.69 -10.46 2.40
C ALA A 35 -15.86 -8.92 2.41
N SER A 36 -15.33 -8.24 3.43
CA SER A 36 -15.41 -6.79 3.57
C SER A 36 -14.64 -6.01 2.50
N ASN A 37 -13.72 -6.65 1.81
CA ASN A 37 -12.91 -6.03 0.74
C ASN A 37 -13.42 -6.37 -0.66
N THR A 38 -14.48 -7.18 -0.78
CA THR A 38 -15.06 -7.55 -2.06
C THR A 38 -15.37 -6.30 -2.91
N PRO A 39 -15.00 -6.28 -4.21
CA PRO A 39 -14.55 -7.43 -5.01
C PRO A 39 -13.03 -7.68 -5.01
N PHE A 40 -12.25 -6.95 -4.23
CA PHE A 40 -10.80 -7.11 -4.19
C PHE A 40 -10.38 -8.34 -3.39
N GLN A 41 -9.27 -8.95 -3.81
CA GLN A 41 -8.72 -10.11 -3.13
C GLN A 41 -7.97 -9.72 -1.87
N PHE A 42 -8.04 -10.57 -0.86
CA PHE A 42 -7.32 -10.49 0.41
C PHE A 42 -7.68 -9.25 1.27
N PHE A 43 -6.82 -8.92 2.21
CA PHE A 43 -7.09 -7.93 3.26
C PHE A 43 -5.76 -7.46 3.89
N LYS A 44 -5.83 -6.72 4.99
CA LYS A 44 -4.67 -6.19 5.75
C LYS A 44 -3.51 -7.20 5.83
N LYS A 45 -2.30 -6.72 5.59
CA LYS A 45 -1.01 -7.40 5.47
C LYS A 45 -0.68 -7.87 4.05
N ASP A 46 -1.67 -8.18 3.24
CA ASP A 46 -1.45 -8.55 1.84
C ASP A 46 -1.27 -7.31 0.98
N ASN A 47 -0.51 -7.43 -0.11
CA ASN A 47 -0.27 -6.32 -1.02
C ASN A 47 -1.11 -6.38 -2.30
N HIS A 48 -2.09 -7.28 -2.36
CA HIS A 48 -3.17 -7.23 -3.34
C HIS A 48 -4.11 -6.07 -3.04
N GLU A 49 -4.97 -5.71 -4.00
CA GLU A 49 -5.82 -4.53 -3.88
C GLU A 49 -6.69 -4.54 -2.59
N GLY A 50 -7.18 -5.70 -2.15
CA GLY A 50 -7.93 -5.80 -0.90
C GLY A 50 -7.14 -5.40 0.36
N GLY A 51 -5.82 -5.50 0.31
CA GLY A 51 -4.95 -5.09 1.41
C GLY A 51 -4.45 -3.65 1.34
N ILE A 52 -4.37 -3.07 0.13
CA ILE A 52 -3.72 -1.76 -0.06
C ILE A 52 -4.63 -0.67 -0.67
N ALA A 53 -5.69 -1.02 -1.40
CA ALA A 53 -6.56 -0.04 -2.07
C ALA A 53 -7.58 0.58 -1.11
N SER A 54 -7.10 1.19 -0.03
CA SER A 54 -7.96 1.90 0.92
C SER A 54 -8.36 3.28 0.38
N PRO A 55 -9.62 3.69 0.51
CA PRO A 55 -10.04 5.02 0.10
C PRO A 55 -9.43 6.10 1.00
N LEU A 56 -9.07 7.23 0.38
CA LEU A 56 -8.69 8.46 1.07
C LEU A 56 -9.81 9.50 0.86
N ILE A 57 -10.29 10.08 1.95
CA ILE A 57 -11.25 11.18 1.91
C ILE A 57 -10.55 12.45 2.37
N VAL A 58 -10.61 13.50 1.54
CA VAL A 58 -10.05 14.81 1.86
C VAL A 58 -11.20 15.81 1.99
N HIS A 59 -11.25 16.50 3.12
CA HIS A 59 -12.20 17.58 3.38
C HIS A 59 -11.43 18.87 3.64
N TRP A 60 -11.47 19.78 2.65
CA TRP A 60 -10.81 21.08 2.73
C TRP A 60 -11.60 22.12 1.93
N PRO A 61 -12.66 22.68 2.53
CA PRO A 61 -13.61 23.57 1.83
C PRO A 61 -12.99 24.81 1.19
N GLU A 62 -11.92 25.35 1.80
CA GLU A 62 -11.25 26.55 1.31
C GLU A 62 -10.16 26.28 0.28
N GLY A 63 -9.69 25.04 0.18
CA GLY A 63 -8.56 24.68 -0.68
C GLY A 63 -8.93 23.76 -1.84
N ILE A 64 -10.17 23.29 -1.91
CA ILE A 64 -10.67 22.47 -3.02
C ILE A 64 -11.84 23.21 -3.67
N GLU A 65 -11.73 23.45 -4.96
CA GLU A 65 -12.78 24.13 -5.74
C GLU A 65 -14.12 23.40 -5.62
N LYS A 66 -15.21 24.15 -5.54
CA LYS A 66 -16.57 23.61 -5.35
C LYS A 66 -16.95 22.59 -6.41
N GLU A 67 -16.49 22.78 -7.64
CA GLU A 67 -16.71 21.88 -8.78
C GLU A 67 -16.08 20.51 -8.59
N ALA A 68 -15.10 20.40 -7.71
CA ALA A 68 -14.42 19.16 -7.34
C ALA A 68 -15.03 18.45 -6.12
N HIS A 69 -15.93 19.12 -5.39
CA HIS A 69 -16.58 18.54 -4.22
C HIS A 69 -17.40 17.30 -4.58
N GLY A 70 -17.31 16.25 -3.78
CA GLY A 70 -18.03 15.00 -3.96
C GLY A 70 -17.57 14.17 -5.16
N LYS A 71 -16.54 14.58 -5.89
CA LYS A 71 -16.01 13.81 -7.03
C LYS A 71 -14.97 12.79 -6.60
N LEU A 72 -15.04 11.63 -7.23
CA LEU A 72 -14.01 10.59 -7.08
C LEU A 72 -12.79 10.93 -7.94
N ARG A 73 -11.62 10.65 -7.38
CA ARG A 73 -10.34 10.67 -8.08
C ARG A 73 -9.78 9.25 -8.10
N HIS A 74 -9.30 8.82 -9.26
CA HIS A 74 -8.78 7.47 -9.47
C HIS A 74 -7.25 7.41 -9.56
N GLU A 75 -6.60 8.53 -9.29
CA GLU A 75 -5.14 8.59 -9.23
C GLU A 75 -4.61 7.67 -8.13
N PRO A 76 -3.65 6.79 -8.42
CA PRO A 76 -3.00 5.98 -7.40
C PRO A 76 -2.21 6.86 -6.44
N THR A 77 -2.66 6.92 -5.20
CA THR A 77 -2.01 7.64 -4.11
C THR A 77 -1.40 6.67 -3.09
N HIS A 78 -0.57 7.18 -2.19
CA HIS A 78 0.05 6.38 -1.14
C HIS A 78 0.11 7.19 0.17
N VAL A 79 0.19 6.51 1.31
CA VAL A 79 0.26 7.17 2.62
C VAL A 79 1.44 8.15 2.75
N ILE A 80 2.56 7.88 2.04
CA ILE A 80 3.72 8.79 2.02
C ILE A 80 3.41 10.16 1.40
N ASP A 81 2.35 10.27 0.60
CA ASP A 81 1.95 11.50 -0.09
C ASP A 81 1.34 12.53 0.88
N ILE A 82 0.81 12.06 2.01
CA ILE A 82 0.23 12.92 3.04
C ILE A 82 1.30 13.87 3.59
N MET A 83 2.50 13.35 3.93
CA MET A 83 3.60 14.19 4.42
C MET A 83 4.08 15.18 3.34
N ALA A 84 4.24 14.74 2.10
CA ALA A 84 4.64 15.61 1.00
C ALA A 84 3.63 16.74 0.76
N THR A 85 2.34 16.43 0.88
CA THR A 85 1.26 17.42 0.78
C THR A 85 1.32 18.43 1.94
N ALA A 86 1.49 17.95 3.17
CA ALA A 86 1.58 18.80 4.35
C ALA A 86 2.80 19.76 4.27
N VAL A 87 3.95 19.27 3.84
CA VAL A 87 5.16 20.08 3.66
C VAL A 87 4.91 21.18 2.62
N GLN A 88 4.31 20.86 1.49
CA GLN A 88 4.01 21.85 0.45
C GLN A 88 2.98 22.88 0.92
N LEU A 89 1.91 22.45 1.60
CA LEU A 89 0.89 23.35 2.14
C LEU A 89 1.44 24.31 3.20
N ALA A 90 2.38 23.83 4.00
CA ALA A 90 3.04 24.66 5.00
C ALA A 90 4.06 25.63 4.42
N GLY A 91 4.35 25.57 3.11
CA GLY A 91 5.47 26.31 2.50
C GLY A 91 6.83 25.96 3.12
N ALA A 92 6.92 24.76 3.71
CA ALA A 92 8.12 24.31 4.40
C ALA A 92 9.07 23.59 3.43
N GLU A 93 10.36 23.64 3.76
CA GLU A 93 11.38 22.86 3.07
C GLU A 93 11.69 21.59 3.87
N TYR A 94 11.63 20.43 3.20
CA TYR A 94 12.00 19.17 3.83
C TYR A 94 13.53 19.09 3.91
N PRO A 95 14.13 18.98 5.10
CA PRO A 95 15.56 19.09 5.26
C PRO A 95 16.32 17.87 4.74
N ALA A 96 17.50 18.07 4.16
CA ALA A 96 18.42 16.99 3.81
C ALA A 96 19.12 16.39 5.03
N ARG A 97 19.18 17.15 6.16
CA ARG A 97 19.83 16.75 7.40
C ARG A 97 18.97 17.13 8.61
N PHE A 98 18.94 16.25 9.60
CA PHE A 98 18.29 16.51 10.89
C PHE A 98 19.24 16.12 12.04
N ARG A 99 19.46 17.03 12.98
CA ARG A 99 20.40 16.86 14.11
C ARG A 99 21.79 16.35 13.70
N GLY A 100 22.31 16.89 12.57
CA GLY A 100 23.63 16.53 12.06
C GLY A 100 23.69 15.24 11.24
N GLN A 101 22.60 14.46 11.17
CA GLN A 101 22.51 13.23 10.39
C GLN A 101 21.82 13.49 9.05
N GLU A 102 22.30 12.85 7.97
CA GLU A 102 21.59 12.81 6.70
C GLU A 102 20.30 12.01 6.85
N ILE A 103 19.23 12.49 6.25
CA ILE A 103 17.94 11.80 6.25
C ILE A 103 17.49 11.46 4.83
N LEU A 104 16.68 10.43 4.71
CA LEU A 104 16.13 10.02 3.42
C LEU A 104 15.24 11.13 2.87
N PRO A 105 15.32 11.42 1.55
CA PRO A 105 14.43 12.38 0.92
C PRO A 105 12.98 11.91 0.97
N LEU A 106 12.04 12.86 0.89
CA LEU A 106 10.63 12.54 0.70
C LEU A 106 10.43 11.78 -0.61
N GLU A 107 9.86 10.59 -0.53
CA GLU A 107 9.46 9.79 -1.70
C GLU A 107 8.03 10.08 -2.14
N GLY A 108 7.20 10.61 -1.25
CA GLY A 108 5.82 10.99 -1.53
C GLY A 108 5.71 12.13 -2.53
N ARG A 109 4.56 12.21 -3.19
CA ARG A 109 4.19 13.31 -4.07
C ARG A 109 3.04 14.08 -3.43
N SER A 110 3.09 15.41 -3.52
CA SER A 110 1.97 16.21 -3.04
C SER A 110 0.68 15.89 -3.80
N LEU A 111 -0.42 15.78 -3.09
CA LEU A 111 -1.74 15.52 -3.64
C LEU A 111 -2.41 16.77 -4.21
N LEU A 112 -1.85 17.97 -4.04
CA LEU A 112 -2.46 19.22 -4.50
C LEU A 112 -2.87 19.18 -5.98
N PRO A 113 -2.06 18.65 -6.92
CA PRO A 113 -2.48 18.55 -8.30
C PRO A 113 -3.77 17.74 -8.49
N THR A 114 -3.98 16.70 -7.68
CA THR A 114 -5.19 15.87 -7.78
C THR A 114 -6.45 16.60 -7.34
N PHE A 115 -6.33 17.58 -6.46
CA PHE A 115 -7.47 18.43 -6.06
C PHE A 115 -7.98 19.30 -7.21
N GLU A 116 -7.08 19.65 -8.12
CA GLU A 116 -7.38 20.37 -9.36
C GLU A 116 -7.73 19.42 -10.53
N GLY A 117 -7.76 18.11 -10.31
CA GLY A 117 -8.00 17.11 -11.34
C GLY A 117 -6.81 16.82 -12.26
N LYS A 118 -5.62 17.25 -11.87
CA LYS A 118 -4.37 16.98 -12.59
C LYS A 118 -3.76 15.63 -12.14
N PRO A 119 -3.07 14.91 -13.02
CA PRO A 119 -2.38 13.67 -12.67
C PRO A 119 -1.20 13.92 -11.74
N LEU A 120 -0.81 12.87 -10.99
CA LEU A 120 0.45 12.84 -10.26
C LEU A 120 1.57 12.36 -11.17
N ASP A 121 2.67 13.10 -11.19
CA ASP A 121 3.91 12.65 -11.83
C ASP A 121 4.59 11.58 -10.97
N ARG A 122 4.26 10.31 -11.27
CA ARG A 122 4.74 9.16 -10.51
C ARG A 122 5.11 8.01 -11.43
N THR A 123 6.34 7.55 -11.33
CA THR A 123 6.82 6.39 -12.09
C THR A 123 6.29 5.09 -11.52
N ALA A 124 6.38 4.91 -10.21
CA ALA A 124 5.94 3.68 -9.55
C ALA A 124 5.61 3.90 -8.06
N LEU A 125 4.84 2.98 -7.51
CA LEU A 125 4.57 2.79 -6.09
C LEU A 125 5.10 1.43 -5.64
N TYR A 126 5.61 1.37 -4.42
CA TYR A 126 6.26 0.18 -3.88
C TYR A 126 5.72 -0.18 -2.51
N TRP A 127 5.64 -1.47 -2.23
CA TRP A 127 5.23 -2.01 -0.93
C TRP A 127 6.12 -3.16 -0.52
N GLU A 128 6.42 -3.20 0.76
CA GLU A 128 6.88 -4.37 1.49
C GLU A 128 6.20 -4.39 2.85
N HIS A 129 5.62 -5.51 3.21
CA HIS A 129 5.04 -5.70 4.53
C HIS A 129 5.09 -7.18 4.94
N VAL A 130 5.89 -7.49 5.96
CA VAL A 130 6.03 -8.85 6.52
C VAL A 130 6.42 -9.89 5.45
N GLY A 131 7.23 -9.46 4.48
CA GLY A 131 7.68 -10.29 3.36
C GLY A 131 6.79 -10.24 2.13
N ASN A 132 5.56 -9.77 2.22
CA ASN A 132 4.72 -9.48 1.06
C ASN A 132 5.29 -8.29 0.30
N ARG A 133 5.26 -8.34 -1.01
CA ARG A 133 5.93 -7.37 -1.87
C ARG A 133 5.01 -6.95 -3.01
N ALA A 134 5.05 -5.69 -3.39
CA ALA A 134 4.41 -5.24 -4.61
C ALA A 134 5.11 -4.02 -5.20
N VAL A 135 4.93 -3.85 -6.50
CA VAL A 135 5.23 -2.64 -7.24
C VAL A 135 4.11 -2.39 -8.24
N ARG A 136 3.68 -1.14 -8.33
CA ARG A 136 2.73 -0.68 -9.34
C ARG A 136 3.39 0.41 -10.16
N SER A 137 3.39 0.26 -11.49
CA SER A 137 3.81 1.27 -12.45
C SER A 137 2.73 1.44 -13.51
N GLY A 138 2.09 2.59 -13.52
CA GLY A 138 0.92 2.83 -14.35
C GLY A 138 -0.20 1.82 -14.08
N ASP A 139 -0.61 1.12 -15.14
CA ASP A 139 -1.65 0.10 -15.09
C ASP A 139 -1.16 -1.27 -14.61
N TRP A 140 0.14 -1.48 -14.56
CA TRP A 140 0.73 -2.78 -14.23
C TRP A 140 1.09 -2.89 -12.76
N LYS A 141 0.78 -4.04 -12.18
CA LYS A 141 1.15 -4.38 -10.82
C LYS A 141 1.77 -5.76 -10.75
N LEU A 142 2.94 -5.85 -10.14
CA LEU A 142 3.61 -7.08 -9.77
C LEU A 142 3.51 -7.26 -8.26
N VAL A 143 3.01 -8.38 -7.81
CA VAL A 143 2.77 -8.65 -6.38
C VAL A 143 3.24 -10.05 -6.01
N ALA A 144 3.75 -10.23 -4.79
CA ALA A 144 4.09 -11.53 -4.22
C ALA A 144 3.59 -11.60 -2.78
N ASN A 145 2.84 -12.65 -2.49
CA ASN A 145 2.23 -12.90 -1.20
C ASN A 145 2.88 -14.13 -0.55
N THR A 146 3.43 -13.95 0.65
CA THR A 146 4.11 -15.01 1.39
C THR A 146 3.17 -15.88 2.24
N ARG A 147 1.92 -15.45 2.41
CA ARG A 147 0.96 -16.10 3.32
C ARG A 147 0.28 -17.32 2.70
N PHE A 148 -0.08 -17.21 1.43
CA PHE A 148 -0.92 -18.21 0.76
C PHE A 148 -0.20 -18.92 -0.38
N ARG A 149 0.93 -18.40 -0.82
CA ARG A 149 1.72 -18.95 -1.92
C ARG A 149 3.20 -18.78 -1.60
N GLU A 150 4.02 -19.73 -1.99
CA GLU A 150 5.47 -19.71 -1.77
C GLU A 150 6.15 -18.62 -2.60
N GLN A 151 5.99 -17.37 -2.18
CA GLN A 151 6.72 -16.20 -2.71
C GLN A 151 6.74 -16.05 -4.25
N GLU A 152 5.80 -16.67 -4.94
CA GLU A 152 5.69 -16.52 -6.39
C GLU A 152 5.17 -15.12 -6.73
N TRP A 153 5.76 -14.54 -7.76
CA TRP A 153 5.29 -13.29 -8.29
C TRP A 153 4.09 -13.49 -9.20
N GLU A 154 3.13 -12.59 -9.08
CA GLU A 154 1.93 -12.50 -9.90
C GLU A 154 1.89 -11.15 -10.59
N LEU A 155 1.52 -11.10 -11.86
CA LEU A 155 1.44 -9.88 -12.66
C LEU A 155 0.01 -9.61 -13.08
N TYR A 156 -0.45 -8.38 -12.87
CA TYR A 156 -1.80 -7.94 -13.21
C TYR A 156 -1.82 -6.64 -13.99
N ASN A 157 -2.79 -6.49 -14.88
CA ASN A 157 -3.11 -5.22 -15.53
C ASN A 157 -4.35 -4.62 -14.87
N LEU A 158 -4.16 -3.68 -13.94
CA LEU A 158 -5.23 -3.12 -13.13
C LEU A 158 -6.23 -2.26 -13.92
N ARG A 159 -5.93 -1.88 -15.16
CA ARG A 159 -6.90 -1.19 -16.02
C ARG A 159 -8.01 -2.13 -16.47
N THR A 160 -7.68 -3.37 -16.77
CA THR A 160 -8.61 -4.38 -17.28
C THR A 160 -9.03 -5.40 -16.24
N ASP A 161 -8.23 -5.58 -15.19
CA ASP A 161 -8.44 -6.55 -14.12
C ASP A 161 -8.07 -5.93 -12.76
N ARG A 162 -8.92 -5.00 -12.29
CA ARG A 162 -8.72 -4.35 -10.99
C ARG A 162 -8.85 -5.30 -9.81
N THR A 163 -9.46 -6.46 -10.02
CA THR A 163 -9.71 -7.48 -9.00
C THR A 163 -8.63 -8.55 -8.91
N GLU A 164 -7.61 -8.46 -9.78
CA GLU A 164 -6.42 -9.32 -9.75
C GLU A 164 -6.77 -10.81 -9.90
N THR A 165 -7.62 -11.13 -10.87
CA THR A 165 -8.14 -12.49 -11.09
C THR A 165 -7.37 -13.28 -12.14
N VAL A 166 -6.69 -12.58 -13.07
CA VAL A 166 -5.96 -13.18 -14.18
C VAL A 166 -4.48 -12.89 -14.08
N ASN A 167 -3.71 -13.85 -13.55
CA ASN A 167 -2.26 -13.71 -13.45
C ASN A 167 -1.60 -13.82 -14.83
N LEU A 168 -0.96 -12.74 -15.25
CA LEU A 168 -0.29 -12.60 -16.54
C LEU A 168 1.23 -12.85 -16.49
N PHE A 169 1.76 -13.30 -15.36
CA PHE A 169 3.20 -13.43 -15.14
C PHE A 169 3.90 -14.22 -16.25
N ASN A 170 3.39 -15.40 -16.57
CA ASN A 170 3.97 -16.26 -17.62
C ASN A 170 3.67 -15.78 -19.04
N GLN A 171 2.67 -14.92 -19.22
CA GLN A 171 2.30 -14.38 -20.53
C GLN A 171 3.06 -13.10 -20.89
N ARG A 172 3.53 -12.38 -19.87
CA ARG A 172 4.21 -11.09 -20.01
C ARG A 172 5.46 -11.05 -19.12
N GLU A 173 6.36 -12.01 -19.34
CA GLU A 173 7.62 -12.12 -18.60
C GLU A 173 8.47 -10.86 -18.72
N ASP A 174 8.47 -10.22 -19.89
CA ASP A 174 9.14 -8.95 -20.15
C ASP A 174 8.74 -7.89 -19.12
N LYS A 175 7.43 -7.69 -18.96
CA LYS A 175 6.87 -6.71 -18.02
C LYS A 175 7.09 -7.13 -16.56
N ALA A 176 6.99 -8.40 -16.26
CA ALA A 176 7.24 -8.92 -14.92
C ALA A 176 8.70 -8.67 -14.48
N GLN A 177 9.67 -8.90 -15.36
CA GLN A 177 11.08 -8.65 -15.07
C GLN A 177 11.38 -7.14 -14.93
N GLU A 178 10.80 -6.30 -15.78
CA GLU A 178 10.89 -4.85 -15.65
C GLU A 178 10.45 -4.39 -14.25
N LEU A 179 9.24 -4.77 -13.84
CA LEU A 179 8.69 -4.38 -12.53
C LEU A 179 9.49 -4.97 -11.36
N LYS A 180 9.95 -6.21 -11.49
CA LYS A 180 10.79 -6.85 -10.49
C LYS A 180 12.11 -6.10 -10.29
N ALA A 181 12.72 -5.63 -11.37
CA ALA A 181 13.93 -4.81 -11.31
C ALA A 181 13.67 -3.47 -10.61
N LEU A 182 12.54 -2.81 -10.90
CA LEU A 182 12.13 -1.57 -10.21
C LEU A 182 11.95 -1.81 -8.71
N TRP A 183 11.26 -2.88 -8.32
CA TRP A 183 11.08 -3.21 -6.90
C TRP A 183 12.40 -3.49 -6.20
N GLN A 184 13.31 -4.25 -6.83
CA GLN A 184 14.61 -4.58 -6.26
C GLN A 184 15.48 -3.33 -6.05
N ALA A 185 15.50 -2.42 -7.03
CA ALA A 185 16.23 -1.16 -6.93
C ALA A 185 15.71 -0.28 -5.78
N TRP A 186 14.37 -0.17 -5.65
CA TRP A 186 13.74 0.52 -4.53
C TRP A 186 14.06 -0.16 -3.19
N ALA A 187 13.93 -1.48 -3.11
CA ALA A 187 14.14 -2.23 -1.88
C ALA A 187 15.58 -2.10 -1.34
N ALA A 188 16.56 -2.02 -2.23
CA ALA A 188 17.95 -1.76 -1.85
C ALA A 188 18.14 -0.33 -1.31
N ARG A 189 17.57 0.68 -1.99
CA ARG A 189 17.66 2.09 -1.61
C ARG A 189 16.90 2.41 -0.32
N ALA A 190 15.73 1.80 -0.13
CA ALA A 190 14.87 2.00 1.02
C ALA A 190 15.23 1.13 2.24
N TYR A 191 16.37 0.44 2.18
CA TYR A 191 16.84 -0.47 3.24
C TYR A 191 15.86 -1.61 3.58
N VAL A 192 15.01 -1.98 2.65
CA VAL A 192 14.14 -3.16 2.76
C VAL A 192 14.98 -4.43 2.61
N LEU A 193 16.02 -4.39 1.76
CA LEU A 193 16.98 -5.47 1.57
C LEU A 193 18.42 -4.97 1.81
N PRO A 194 19.26 -5.78 2.47
CA PRO A 194 18.92 -7.03 3.16
C PRO A 194 18.02 -6.77 4.36
N LYS A 195 17.10 -7.70 4.64
CA LYS A 195 16.17 -7.54 5.77
C LYS A 195 16.94 -7.35 7.07
N PRO A 196 16.72 -6.29 7.86
CA PRO A 196 17.39 -6.05 9.12
C PRO A 196 17.26 -7.27 10.05
N GLY A 197 18.38 -7.82 10.54
CA GLY A 197 18.41 -9.03 11.39
C GLY A 197 18.10 -10.34 10.69
N GLY A 198 17.88 -10.35 9.39
CA GLY A 198 17.66 -11.56 8.61
C GLY A 198 18.96 -12.28 8.24
N LYS A 199 18.97 -13.61 8.28
CA LYS A 199 20.04 -14.40 7.66
C LYS A 199 20.15 -13.99 6.19
N LYS A 200 21.38 -13.74 5.70
CA LYS A 200 21.63 -13.48 4.28
C LYS A 200 20.89 -14.53 3.45
N LEU A 201 20.00 -14.09 2.57
CA LEU A 201 19.40 -14.98 1.58
C LEU A 201 20.56 -15.65 0.84
N LYS A 202 20.68 -16.98 0.97
CA LYS A 202 21.59 -17.74 0.12
C LYS A 202 21.20 -17.47 -1.32
N LYS A 203 22.20 -17.12 -2.12
CA LYS A 203 22.07 -16.88 -3.56
C LYS A 203 21.49 -18.08 -4.27
#